data_023a4238103ee5483ab6aa4b1bfcdff6
#
_entry.id   023a4238103ee5483ab6aa4b1bfcdff6
#
_cell.length_a   1.000
_cell.length_b   1.000
_cell.length_c   1.000
_cell.angle_alpha   90.00
_cell.angle_beta   90.00
_cell.angle_gamma   90.00
#
_symmetry.space_group_name_H-M   'P 1'
#
loop_
_entity.id
_entity.type
_entity.pdbx_description
1 polymer ?
#
loop_
_entity_poly.entity_id
_entity_poly.type
_entity_poly.pdbx_seq_one_letter_code
_entity_poly.pdbx_strand_id
1 'polypeptide(L)'
;MHKYFLFFFIIIGSCQKEENKSNDRSSTEEPQFNQIEISQQLDRDKIDSILVTTNIFQISYNEIFEQPNWVKYSVRDIVKNADRDGMSFYTVDSIYTSDDNDYYSNRWDRGHMAPAGSFNDSYENLYSTFTYLNVALQYDDLNRGVWVDLEEQVRSWADDLGDIEIEIYLEFDSNHIILNTGAHVPTAFYKYVSFPDGTKRCYYFPNTTPDKVWQDYEIDCS
;
A
#
# COMPACT_ATOMS: atom_id res chain seq x y z
N MET A 1 63.93 -3.99 47.54
CA MET A 1 64.60 -3.34 46.39
C MET A 1 63.51 -2.61 45.60
N HIS A 2 63.41 -1.32 45.83
CA HIS A 2 62.42 -0.45 45.15
C HIS A 2 63.09 0.21 43.97
N LYS A 3 62.54 0.18 42.81
CA LYS A 3 62.95 1.02 41.67
C LYS A 3 61.76 1.88 41.27
N TYR A 4 61.90 3.17 41.50
CA TYR A 4 61.03 4.22 41.00
C TYR A 4 61.32 4.42 39.52
N PHE A 5 60.26 4.49 38.66
CA PHE A 5 60.36 4.93 37.29
C PHE A 5 59.62 6.24 37.13
N LEU A 6 60.35 7.22 36.62
CA LEU A 6 59.94 8.59 36.40
C LEU A 6 59.14 8.71 35.15
N PHE A 7 57.92 9.31 35.20
CA PHE A 7 57.11 9.64 34.05
C PHE A 7 57.61 10.95 33.41
N PHE A 8 57.98 10.85 32.12
CA PHE A 8 58.21 11.99 31.25
C PHE A 8 56.95 12.26 30.44
N PHE A 9 56.30 13.41 30.61
CA PHE A 9 55.23 13.89 29.73
C PHE A 9 55.86 14.58 28.53
N ILE A 10 55.63 14.00 27.32
CA ILE A 10 55.87 14.68 26.06
C ILE A 10 54.53 15.08 25.50
N ILE A 11 54.23 16.38 25.47
CA ILE A 11 53.11 16.97 24.77
C ILE A 11 53.52 17.11 23.31
N ILE A 12 53.01 16.28 22.45
CA ILE A 12 53.08 16.46 20.99
C ILE A 12 51.71 16.94 20.54
N GLY A 13 51.60 18.21 20.20
CA GLY A 13 50.43 18.77 19.53
C GLY A 13 50.32 18.19 18.14
N SER A 14 49.28 17.35 17.91
CA SER A 14 48.90 16.93 16.59
C SER A 14 47.63 17.66 16.22
N CYS A 15 47.73 18.51 15.22
CA CYS A 15 46.62 19.16 14.55
C CYS A 15 45.84 18.09 13.78
N GLN A 16 44.73 17.63 14.33
CA GLN A 16 43.81 16.78 13.57
C GLN A 16 42.89 17.68 12.73
N LYS A 17 43.01 17.54 11.41
CA LYS A 17 42.01 17.97 10.47
C LYS A 17 40.75 17.14 10.76
N GLU A 18 39.66 17.79 11.20
CA GLU A 18 38.32 17.22 11.16
C GLU A 18 37.91 17.04 9.71
N GLU A 19 37.96 15.79 9.24
CA GLU A 19 37.19 15.38 8.10
C GLU A 19 35.72 15.28 8.53
N ASN A 20 34.93 16.28 8.18
CA ASN A 20 33.46 16.22 8.16
C ASN A 20 33.03 15.15 7.21
N LYS A 21 32.91 13.91 7.68
CA LYS A 21 32.01 12.94 7.04
C LYS A 21 30.58 13.39 7.33
N SER A 22 29.98 14.07 6.37
CA SER A 22 28.54 14.22 6.26
C SER A 22 27.96 12.81 6.14
N ASN A 23 27.49 12.27 7.25
CA ASN A 23 26.54 11.17 7.24
C ASN A 23 25.23 11.76 6.72
N ASP A 24 25.08 11.76 5.41
CA ASP A 24 23.79 11.90 4.74
C ASP A 24 23.03 10.58 4.95
N ARG A 25 22.51 10.40 6.16
CA ARG A 25 21.40 9.51 6.42
C ARG A 25 20.20 10.26 5.87
N SER A 26 19.87 10.01 4.61
CA SER A 26 18.54 10.21 4.11
C SER A 26 17.57 9.58 5.12
N SER A 27 16.96 10.42 5.95
CA SER A 27 15.82 10.03 6.73
C SER A 27 14.72 9.73 5.70
N THR A 28 14.48 8.46 5.46
CA THR A 28 13.22 8.04 4.82
C THR A 28 12.11 8.45 5.77
N GLU A 29 11.57 9.65 5.57
CA GLU A 29 10.38 10.07 6.26
C GLU A 29 9.26 9.13 5.82
N GLU A 30 8.58 8.51 6.78
CA GLU A 30 7.37 7.74 6.50
C GLU A 30 6.37 8.64 5.76
N PRO A 31 5.58 8.07 4.80
CA PRO A 31 4.59 8.85 4.05
C PRO A 31 3.68 9.61 5.01
N GLN A 32 3.58 10.91 4.85
CA GLN A 32 2.69 11.73 5.67
C GLN A 32 1.24 11.51 5.22
N PHE A 33 0.45 10.85 6.04
CA PHE A 33 -1.00 10.77 5.87
C PHE A 33 -1.61 12.14 6.19
N ASN A 34 -2.12 12.82 5.18
CA ASN A 34 -2.53 14.24 5.27
C ASN A 34 -3.73 14.51 6.17
N GLN A 35 -4.54 13.51 6.50
CA GLN A 35 -5.53 13.59 7.58
C GLN A 35 -5.93 12.17 8.01
N ILE A 36 -5.65 11.84 9.24
CA ILE A 36 -6.28 10.73 9.92
C ILE A 36 -7.22 11.36 10.93
N GLU A 37 -8.52 11.44 10.62
CA GLU A 37 -9.53 11.77 11.61
C GLU A 37 -9.73 10.55 12.50
N ILE A 38 -8.79 10.35 13.44
CA ILE A 38 -8.89 9.31 14.47
C ILE A 38 -9.10 10.01 15.80
N SER A 39 -10.20 9.70 16.46
CA SER A 39 -10.32 10.00 17.89
C SER A 39 -9.24 9.20 18.63
N GLN A 40 -8.28 9.90 19.22
CA GLN A 40 -7.15 9.34 19.95
C GLN A 40 -7.59 8.38 21.04
N GLN A 41 -7.46 7.07 20.83
CA GLN A 41 -7.24 6.13 21.94
C GLN A 41 -6.92 4.73 21.41
N LEU A 42 -5.73 4.22 21.66
CA LEU A 42 -5.31 2.83 21.35
C LEU A 42 -6.04 1.77 22.20
N ASP A 43 -6.88 2.19 23.14
CA ASP A 43 -7.74 1.34 23.98
C ASP A 43 -9.23 1.58 23.64
N ARG A 44 -9.53 1.66 22.36
CA ARG A 44 -10.87 1.85 21.81
C ARG A 44 -11.35 0.62 21.06
N ASP A 45 -12.66 0.48 20.93
CA ASP A 45 -13.25 -0.54 20.06
C ASP A 45 -12.82 -0.33 18.60
N LYS A 46 -12.70 -1.43 17.85
CA LYS A 46 -12.46 -1.40 16.41
C LYS A 46 -13.59 -0.67 15.68
N ILE A 47 -13.24 0.11 14.67
CA ILE A 47 -14.15 0.93 13.87
C ILE A 47 -14.36 0.28 12.50
N ASP A 48 -15.59 0.25 12.00
CA ASP A 48 -15.95 -0.34 10.72
C ASP A 48 -15.74 0.59 9.51
N SER A 49 -15.43 1.87 9.74
CA SER A 49 -15.23 2.85 8.68
C SER A 49 -14.32 4.01 9.15
N ILE A 50 -13.03 3.92 8.83
CA ILE A 50 -12.06 4.99 9.04
C ILE A 50 -11.69 5.58 7.69
N LEU A 51 -11.89 6.88 7.49
CA LEU A 51 -11.46 7.56 6.28
C LEU A 51 -9.99 7.97 6.40
N VAL A 52 -9.16 7.47 5.50
CA VAL A 52 -7.74 7.84 5.36
C VAL A 52 -7.52 8.49 4.00
N THR A 53 -6.88 9.65 3.99
CA THR A 53 -6.51 10.36 2.76
C THR A 53 -5.01 10.54 2.71
N THR A 54 -4.41 10.11 1.60
CA THR A 54 -2.99 10.30 1.29
C THR A 54 -2.85 11.22 0.07
N ASN A 55 -1.63 11.45 -0.39
CA ASN A 55 -1.38 12.21 -1.61
C ASN A 55 -1.87 11.50 -2.89
N ILE A 56 -2.03 10.17 -2.86
CA ILE A 56 -2.29 9.36 -4.05
C ILE A 56 -3.61 8.59 -4.00
N PHE A 57 -4.21 8.38 -2.83
CA PHE A 57 -5.48 7.68 -2.71
C PHE A 57 -6.28 8.10 -1.47
N GLN A 58 -7.57 7.78 -1.49
CA GLN A 58 -8.45 7.78 -0.33
C GLN A 58 -8.93 6.37 -0.05
N ILE A 59 -9.05 6.01 1.23
CA ILE A 59 -9.48 4.70 1.68
C ILE A 59 -10.52 4.86 2.80
N SER A 60 -11.62 4.12 2.72
CA SER A 60 -12.42 3.79 3.89
C SER A 60 -11.94 2.43 4.39
N TYR A 61 -11.38 2.38 5.58
CA TYR A 61 -10.82 1.17 6.16
C TYR A 61 -11.70 0.62 7.28
N ASN A 62 -11.84 -0.70 7.33
CA ASN A 62 -12.62 -1.43 8.32
C ASN A 62 -11.68 -2.21 9.24
N GLU A 63 -11.52 -1.75 10.46
CA GLU A 63 -10.69 -2.41 11.47
C GLU A 63 -11.28 -3.74 11.96
N ILE A 64 -12.61 -3.91 11.89
CA ILE A 64 -13.27 -5.15 12.28
C ILE A 64 -12.92 -6.26 11.29
N PHE A 65 -12.89 -5.93 10.00
CA PHE A 65 -12.55 -6.85 8.93
C PHE A 65 -11.04 -6.90 8.65
N GLU A 66 -10.30 -5.89 9.12
CA GLU A 66 -8.88 -5.68 8.83
C GLU A 66 -8.64 -5.59 7.31
N GLN A 67 -9.59 -4.94 6.61
CA GLN A 67 -9.60 -4.78 5.16
C GLN A 67 -10.16 -3.39 4.79
N PRO A 68 -9.80 -2.83 3.61
CA PRO A 68 -10.51 -1.67 3.09
C PRO A 68 -11.98 -2.00 2.80
N ASN A 69 -12.89 -1.04 3.05
CA ASN A 69 -14.24 -1.07 2.50
C ASN A 69 -14.21 -0.65 1.02
N TRP A 70 -13.46 0.43 0.75
CA TRP A 70 -13.23 0.93 -0.60
C TRP A 70 -11.94 1.74 -0.68
N VAL A 71 -11.41 1.83 -1.90
CA VAL A 71 -10.24 2.65 -2.24
C VAL A 71 -10.53 3.47 -3.49
N LYS A 72 -10.14 4.75 -3.51
CA LYS A 72 -10.29 5.67 -4.65
C LYS A 72 -8.95 6.32 -4.98
N TYR A 73 -8.60 6.38 -6.27
CA TYR A 73 -7.36 6.99 -6.75
C TYR A 73 -7.47 7.38 -8.22
N SER A 74 -6.53 8.21 -8.68
CA SER A 74 -6.40 8.61 -10.07
C SER A 74 -5.15 7.98 -10.68
N VAL A 75 -5.27 7.36 -11.85
CA VAL A 75 -4.14 6.87 -12.66
C VAL A 75 -3.80 7.90 -13.72
N ARG A 76 -2.52 8.24 -13.83
CA ARG A 76 -2.00 9.28 -14.71
C ARG A 76 -0.89 8.72 -15.59
N ASP A 77 -0.63 9.38 -16.71
CA ASP A 77 0.64 9.22 -17.40
C ASP A 77 1.77 9.76 -16.50
N ILE A 78 2.68 8.89 -16.11
CA ILE A 78 3.79 9.20 -15.21
C ILE A 78 5.14 8.73 -15.77
N VAL A 79 6.18 9.50 -15.47
CA VAL A 79 7.57 9.04 -15.72
C VAL A 79 8.00 8.18 -14.54
N LYS A 80 8.28 6.90 -14.80
CA LYS A 80 8.73 5.93 -13.79
C LYS A 80 10.13 6.31 -13.29
N ASN A 81 10.27 6.62 -11.99
CA ASN A 81 11.51 7.06 -11.36
C ASN A 81 11.89 6.26 -10.11
N ALA A 82 11.02 5.38 -9.65
CA ALA A 82 11.23 4.61 -8.44
C ALA A 82 11.09 3.10 -8.70
N ASP A 83 11.90 2.32 -7.96
CA ASP A 83 11.86 0.88 -7.95
C ASP A 83 11.38 0.39 -6.57
N ARG A 84 10.65 -0.73 -6.57
CA ARG A 84 10.12 -1.35 -5.35
C ARG A 84 11.12 -2.27 -4.63
N ASP A 85 12.34 -2.44 -5.16
CA ASP A 85 13.35 -3.30 -4.58
C ASP A 85 13.68 -2.89 -3.15
N GLY A 86 13.55 -3.84 -2.23
CA GLY A 86 13.78 -3.61 -0.80
C GLY A 86 12.62 -2.97 -0.03
N MET A 87 11.49 -2.66 -0.69
CA MET A 87 10.28 -2.21 0.01
C MET A 87 9.59 -3.35 0.73
N SER A 88 9.14 -3.09 1.94
CA SER A 88 8.32 -3.99 2.75
C SER A 88 6.98 -3.35 3.04
N PHE A 89 5.96 -4.17 3.23
CA PHE A 89 4.67 -3.67 3.70
C PHE A 89 4.78 -3.19 5.15
N TYR A 90 3.99 -2.17 5.48
CA TYR A 90 3.99 -1.58 6.82
C TYR A 90 2.57 -1.32 7.33
N THR A 91 2.42 -1.37 8.64
CA THR A 91 1.20 -1.02 9.38
C THR A 91 1.22 0.45 9.79
N VAL A 92 0.06 1.00 10.11
CA VAL A 92 -0.09 2.34 10.71
C VAL A 92 -0.49 2.17 12.16
N ASP A 93 0.35 2.63 13.08
CA ASP A 93 0.23 2.37 14.52
C ASP A 93 -1.13 2.70 15.16
N SER A 94 -1.89 3.61 14.54
CA SER A 94 -3.18 4.08 15.06
C SER A 94 -4.41 3.36 14.50
N ILE A 95 -4.21 2.39 13.58
CA ILE A 95 -5.27 1.65 12.89
C ILE A 95 -5.00 0.15 12.97
N TYR A 96 -5.98 -0.63 13.40
CA TYR A 96 -5.89 -2.09 13.37
C TYR A 96 -6.02 -2.58 11.93
N THR A 97 -4.91 -3.02 11.34
CA THR A 97 -4.86 -3.54 9.96
C THR A 97 -4.53 -5.03 9.95
N SER A 98 -4.74 -5.68 8.81
CA SER A 98 -4.04 -6.93 8.50
C SER A 98 -2.52 -6.74 8.62
N ASP A 99 -1.79 -7.84 8.80
CA ASP A 99 -0.33 -7.86 8.88
C ASP A 99 0.27 -9.08 8.17
N ASP A 100 1.57 -9.29 8.30
CA ASP A 100 2.27 -10.42 7.65
C ASP A 100 1.69 -11.79 8.02
N ASN A 101 1.11 -11.95 9.21
CA ASN A 101 0.56 -13.24 9.67
C ASN A 101 -0.68 -13.65 8.89
N ASP A 102 -1.48 -12.69 8.40
CA ASP A 102 -2.69 -12.95 7.61
C ASP A 102 -2.37 -13.55 6.25
N TYR A 103 -1.18 -13.33 5.75
CA TYR A 103 -0.70 -13.79 4.44
C TYR A 103 0.26 -14.98 4.52
N TYR A 104 0.55 -15.44 5.73
CA TYR A 104 1.53 -16.52 5.92
C TYR A 104 0.92 -17.89 5.63
N SER A 105 1.59 -18.66 4.75
CA SER A 105 1.26 -20.08 4.46
C SER A 105 -0.18 -20.32 3.97
N ASN A 106 -0.74 -19.40 3.21
CA ASN A 106 -2.05 -19.52 2.59
C ASN A 106 -2.01 -19.05 1.11
N ARG A 107 -3.17 -18.92 0.47
CA ARG A 107 -3.31 -18.55 -0.95
C ARG A 107 -3.63 -17.07 -1.17
N TRP A 108 -3.62 -16.27 -0.11
CA TRP A 108 -3.94 -14.86 -0.23
C TRP A 108 -2.68 -14.05 -0.48
N ASP A 109 -2.67 -13.30 -1.57
CA ASP A 109 -1.66 -12.28 -1.82
C ASP A 109 -2.04 -10.98 -1.12
N ARG A 110 -1.04 -10.15 -0.83
CA ARG A 110 -1.25 -8.74 -0.50
C ARG A 110 -1.65 -8.00 -1.77
N GLY A 111 -2.93 -8.16 -2.18
CA GLY A 111 -3.46 -7.55 -3.39
C GLY A 111 -3.58 -6.05 -3.24
N HIS A 112 -2.76 -5.28 -3.94
CA HIS A 112 -2.87 -3.83 -3.93
C HIS A 112 -4.21 -3.37 -4.51
N MET A 113 -4.88 -2.45 -3.82
CA MET A 113 -6.05 -1.77 -4.37
C MET A 113 -5.63 -0.60 -5.25
N ALA A 114 -4.78 0.31 -4.75
CA ALA A 114 -4.06 1.29 -5.55
C ALA A 114 -2.69 0.69 -5.94
N PRO A 115 -2.47 0.33 -7.22
CA PRO A 115 -1.34 -0.50 -7.63
C PRO A 115 -0.01 0.26 -7.64
N ALA A 116 1.04 -0.36 -7.14
CA ALA A 116 2.39 0.19 -7.11
C ALA A 116 2.88 0.69 -8.49
N GLY A 117 2.50 -0.01 -9.57
CA GLY A 117 2.88 0.35 -10.94
C GLY A 117 2.27 1.64 -11.47
N SER A 118 1.24 2.20 -10.80
CA SER A 118 0.62 3.47 -11.16
C SER A 118 1.16 4.66 -10.35
N PHE A 119 2.06 4.42 -9.39
CA PHE A 119 2.56 5.44 -8.45
C PHE A 119 4.09 5.37 -8.28
N ASN A 120 4.81 4.85 -9.25
CA ASN A 120 6.26 4.75 -9.21
C ASN A 120 7.00 5.95 -9.86
N ASP A 121 6.34 7.11 -9.90
CA ASP A 121 6.92 8.39 -10.28
C ASP A 121 7.89 8.95 -9.24
N SER A 122 7.70 8.61 -7.97
CA SER A 122 8.58 8.92 -6.87
C SER A 122 8.67 7.78 -5.86
N TYR A 123 9.75 7.75 -5.06
CA TYR A 123 9.89 6.79 -3.97
C TYR A 123 8.76 6.94 -2.93
N GLU A 124 8.38 8.18 -2.60
CA GLU A 124 7.34 8.49 -1.62
C GLU A 124 5.97 7.94 -2.07
N ASN A 125 5.57 8.22 -3.31
CA ASN A 125 4.30 7.74 -3.86
C ASN A 125 4.29 6.20 -3.94
N LEU A 126 5.38 5.60 -4.43
CA LEU A 126 5.51 4.17 -4.51
C LEU A 126 5.46 3.52 -3.12
N TYR A 127 6.22 4.04 -2.14
CA TYR A 127 6.22 3.53 -0.77
C TYR A 127 4.85 3.65 -0.11
N SER A 128 4.09 4.71 -0.38
CA SER A 128 2.72 4.90 0.11
C SER A 128 1.78 3.78 -0.32
N THR A 129 2.04 3.08 -1.43
CA THR A 129 1.23 1.94 -1.84
C THR A 129 1.46 0.69 -1.01
N PHE A 130 2.57 0.59 -0.26
CA PHE A 130 2.96 -0.59 0.54
C PHE A 130 2.39 -0.58 1.97
N THR A 131 1.42 0.27 2.26
CA THR A 131 0.69 0.18 3.55
C THR A 131 -0.32 -0.95 3.53
N TYR A 132 -0.48 -1.65 4.69
CA TYR A 132 -1.55 -2.62 4.86
C TYR A 132 -2.96 -2.02 4.74
N LEU A 133 -3.12 -0.71 4.82
CA LEU A 133 -4.38 -0.03 4.51
C LEU A 133 -4.79 -0.20 3.03
N ASN A 134 -3.82 -0.31 2.13
CA ASN A 134 -4.03 -0.34 0.68
C ASN A 134 -4.07 -1.76 0.10
N VAL A 135 -4.01 -2.80 0.91
CA VAL A 135 -4.03 -4.18 0.40
C VAL A 135 -5.23 -4.96 0.94
N ALA A 136 -5.64 -5.94 0.16
CA ALA A 136 -6.67 -6.89 0.55
C ALA A 136 -6.16 -8.32 0.44
N LEU A 137 -6.79 -9.24 1.21
CA LEU A 137 -6.62 -10.67 1.07
C LEU A 137 -7.20 -11.11 -0.28
N GLN A 138 -6.37 -11.08 -1.32
CA GLN A 138 -6.76 -11.37 -2.70
C GLN A 138 -6.22 -12.73 -3.14
N TYR A 139 -7.06 -13.52 -3.81
CA TYR A 139 -6.65 -14.82 -4.31
C TYR A 139 -5.47 -14.69 -5.28
N ASP A 140 -4.43 -15.51 -5.09
CA ASP A 140 -3.16 -15.39 -5.81
C ASP A 140 -3.31 -15.43 -7.34
N ASP A 141 -4.13 -16.34 -7.89
CA ASP A 141 -4.38 -16.43 -9.33
C ASP A 141 -5.16 -15.21 -9.86
N LEU A 142 -6.07 -14.63 -9.05
CA LEU A 142 -6.77 -13.39 -9.41
C LEU A 142 -5.80 -12.21 -9.45
N ASN A 143 -5.04 -12.02 -8.36
CA ASN A 143 -4.10 -10.91 -8.21
C ASN A 143 -3.03 -10.90 -9.29
N ARG A 144 -2.44 -12.07 -9.58
CA ARG A 144 -1.32 -12.22 -10.53
C ARG A 144 -1.75 -12.38 -11.99
N GLY A 145 -3.05 -12.53 -12.24
CA GLY A 145 -3.66 -12.73 -13.56
C GLY A 145 -4.51 -11.53 -13.99
N VAL A 146 -5.79 -11.75 -14.18
CA VAL A 146 -6.72 -10.77 -14.79
C VAL A 146 -6.81 -9.43 -14.06
N TRP A 147 -6.50 -9.37 -12.76
CA TRP A 147 -6.46 -8.13 -12.00
C TRP A 147 -5.31 -7.25 -12.46
N VAL A 148 -4.08 -7.79 -12.53
CA VAL A 148 -2.91 -7.05 -13.03
C VAL A 148 -3.04 -6.72 -14.52
N ASP A 149 -3.66 -7.60 -15.33
CA ASP A 149 -3.92 -7.32 -16.76
C ASP A 149 -4.81 -6.08 -16.93
N LEU A 150 -5.87 -5.96 -16.11
CA LEU A 150 -6.72 -4.75 -16.14
C LEU A 150 -5.97 -3.52 -15.62
N GLU A 151 -5.12 -3.64 -14.61
CA GLU A 151 -4.29 -2.52 -14.15
C GLU A 151 -3.33 -2.01 -15.22
N GLU A 152 -2.73 -2.92 -16.00
CA GLU A 152 -1.88 -2.56 -17.14
C GLU A 152 -2.69 -1.85 -18.22
N GLN A 153 -3.89 -2.33 -18.51
CA GLN A 153 -4.78 -1.70 -19.46
C GLN A 153 -5.23 -0.30 -19.00
N VAL A 154 -5.52 -0.13 -17.70
CA VAL A 154 -5.88 1.20 -17.15
C VAL A 154 -4.72 2.18 -17.29
N ARG A 155 -3.48 1.76 -17.05
CA ARG A 155 -2.30 2.61 -17.30
C ARG A 155 -2.18 2.98 -18.78
N SER A 156 -2.38 2.03 -19.70
CA SER A 156 -2.39 2.33 -21.14
C SER A 156 -3.49 3.33 -21.52
N TRP A 157 -4.68 3.21 -20.94
CA TRP A 157 -5.73 4.22 -21.16
C TRP A 157 -5.37 5.59 -20.60
N ALA A 158 -4.68 5.65 -19.44
CA ALA A 158 -4.22 6.91 -18.88
C ALA A 158 -3.18 7.60 -19.75
N ASP A 159 -2.26 6.83 -20.36
CA ASP A 159 -1.27 7.32 -21.30
C ASP A 159 -1.93 7.92 -22.57
N ASP A 160 -3.02 7.29 -23.04
CA ASP A 160 -3.70 7.68 -24.30
C ASP A 160 -4.78 8.77 -24.10
N LEU A 161 -5.50 8.75 -22.98
CA LEU A 161 -6.74 9.50 -22.79
C LEU A 161 -6.68 10.57 -21.68
N GLY A 162 -5.65 10.53 -20.85
CA GLY A 162 -5.50 11.37 -19.66
C GLY A 162 -5.97 10.70 -18.37
N ASP A 163 -6.12 11.47 -17.32
CA ASP A 163 -6.36 10.97 -15.95
C ASP A 163 -7.60 10.05 -15.88
N ILE A 164 -7.40 8.84 -15.37
CA ILE A 164 -8.46 7.83 -15.18
C ILE A 164 -8.75 7.72 -13.67
N GLU A 165 -10.01 7.95 -13.29
CA GLU A 165 -10.43 7.80 -11.91
C GLU A 165 -10.87 6.36 -11.63
N ILE A 166 -10.36 5.78 -10.55
CA ILE A 166 -10.64 4.41 -10.13
C ILE A 166 -11.29 4.42 -8.76
N GLU A 167 -12.37 3.63 -8.64
CA GLU A 167 -12.97 3.28 -7.36
C GLU A 167 -13.05 1.76 -7.24
N ILE A 168 -12.60 1.22 -6.12
CA ILE A 168 -12.67 -0.21 -5.81
C ILE A 168 -13.46 -0.38 -4.53
N TYR A 169 -14.45 -1.27 -4.55
CA TYR A 169 -15.24 -1.65 -3.38
C TYR A 169 -15.05 -3.14 -3.13
N LEU A 170 -14.85 -3.51 -1.88
CA LEU A 170 -14.74 -4.89 -1.44
C LEU A 170 -16.11 -5.39 -0.98
N GLU A 171 -16.49 -6.57 -1.46
CA GLU A 171 -17.71 -7.25 -1.04
C GLU A 171 -17.39 -8.30 0.02
N PHE A 172 -18.24 -8.38 1.05
CA PHE A 172 -18.20 -9.41 2.08
C PHE A 172 -19.61 -9.98 2.23
N ASP A 173 -19.85 -11.15 1.68
CA ASP A 173 -21.14 -11.81 1.86
C ASP A 173 -21.26 -12.45 3.26
N SER A 174 -22.42 -13.00 3.56
CA SER A 174 -22.70 -13.62 4.87
C SER A 174 -21.86 -14.87 5.18
N ASN A 175 -21.17 -15.43 4.18
CA ASN A 175 -20.40 -16.66 4.25
C ASN A 175 -18.92 -16.43 3.96
N HIS A 176 -18.45 -15.18 3.92
CA HIS A 176 -17.05 -14.87 3.67
C HIS A 176 -16.14 -15.55 4.72
N ILE A 177 -14.93 -15.87 4.31
CA ILE A 177 -13.94 -16.52 5.16
C ILE A 177 -13.41 -15.54 6.20
N ILE A 178 -13.28 -16.01 7.45
CA ILE A 178 -12.53 -15.31 8.50
C ILE A 178 -11.31 -16.17 8.80
N LEU A 179 -10.12 -15.58 8.71
CA LEU A 179 -8.88 -16.27 9.03
C LEU A 179 -8.77 -16.52 10.54
N ASN A 180 -7.94 -17.49 10.93
CA ASN A 180 -7.67 -17.74 12.35
C ASN A 180 -6.99 -16.57 13.06
N THR A 181 -6.36 -15.68 12.30
CA THR A 181 -5.76 -14.41 12.75
C THR A 181 -6.80 -13.34 13.08
N GLY A 182 -8.00 -13.44 12.51
CA GLY A 182 -9.10 -12.49 12.68
C GLY A 182 -9.43 -11.69 11.43
N ALA A 183 -8.53 -11.60 10.45
CA ALA A 183 -8.77 -10.85 9.22
C ALA A 183 -9.85 -11.54 8.36
N HIS A 184 -10.70 -10.74 7.72
CA HIS A 184 -11.79 -11.18 6.87
C HIS A 184 -11.36 -11.17 5.40
N VAL A 185 -11.73 -12.21 4.65
CA VAL A 185 -11.43 -12.33 3.23
C VAL A 185 -12.59 -11.79 2.41
N PRO A 186 -12.39 -10.79 1.54
CA PRO A 186 -13.43 -10.34 0.63
C PRO A 186 -13.93 -11.46 -0.26
N THR A 187 -15.22 -11.54 -0.54
CA THR A 187 -15.78 -12.49 -1.50
C THR A 187 -15.63 -12.04 -2.93
N ALA A 188 -15.56 -10.74 -3.17
CA ALA A 188 -15.38 -10.17 -4.50
C ALA A 188 -14.91 -8.71 -4.43
N PHE A 189 -14.59 -8.18 -5.61
CA PHE A 189 -14.18 -6.79 -5.83
C PHE A 189 -15.00 -6.18 -6.96
N TYR A 190 -15.58 -4.99 -6.69
CA TYR A 190 -16.10 -4.11 -7.74
C TYR A 190 -15.02 -3.10 -8.09
N LYS A 191 -14.71 -2.93 -9.37
CA LYS A 191 -13.77 -1.93 -9.86
C LYS A 191 -14.43 -1.04 -10.90
N TYR A 192 -14.56 0.24 -10.58
CA TYR A 192 -15.15 1.26 -11.44
C TYR A 192 -14.03 2.08 -12.05
N VAL A 193 -14.06 2.22 -13.38
CA VAL A 193 -13.09 2.97 -14.18
C VAL A 193 -13.83 4.13 -14.84
N SER A 194 -13.54 5.36 -14.46
CA SER A 194 -14.17 6.56 -15.01
C SER A 194 -13.18 7.31 -15.90
N PHE A 195 -13.59 7.56 -17.14
CA PHE A 195 -12.77 8.19 -18.16
C PHE A 195 -12.98 9.72 -18.20
N PRO A 196 -12.00 10.50 -18.74
CA PRO A 196 -12.11 11.96 -18.83
C PRO A 196 -13.31 12.47 -19.64
N ASP A 197 -13.82 11.69 -20.58
CA ASP A 197 -15.01 12.01 -21.38
C ASP A 197 -16.35 11.77 -20.64
N GLY A 198 -16.28 11.30 -19.39
CA GLY A 198 -17.44 10.99 -18.56
C GLY A 198 -18.00 9.58 -18.73
N THR A 199 -17.43 8.77 -19.63
CA THR A 199 -17.80 7.36 -19.74
C THR A 199 -17.26 6.56 -18.57
N LYS A 200 -17.89 5.39 -18.30
CA LYS A 200 -17.50 4.47 -17.23
C LYS A 200 -17.49 3.03 -17.73
N ARG A 201 -16.57 2.25 -17.15
CA ARG A 201 -16.57 0.78 -17.24
C ARG A 201 -16.53 0.19 -15.84
N CYS A 202 -17.28 -0.84 -15.61
CA CYS A 202 -17.46 -1.45 -14.29
C CYS A 202 -17.18 -2.93 -14.37
N TYR A 203 -16.44 -3.43 -13.40
CA TYR A 203 -16.01 -4.83 -13.36
C TYR A 203 -16.36 -5.45 -12.03
N TYR A 204 -16.72 -6.74 -12.06
CA TYR A 204 -16.95 -7.56 -10.87
C TYR A 204 -16.06 -8.80 -10.91
N PHE A 205 -15.14 -8.89 -9.95
CA PHE A 205 -14.20 -9.99 -9.83
C PHE A 205 -14.48 -10.81 -8.57
N PRO A 206 -15.05 -12.05 -8.70
CA PRO A 206 -15.05 -12.99 -7.58
C PRO A 206 -13.63 -13.24 -7.08
N ASN A 207 -13.43 -13.31 -5.77
CA ASN A 207 -12.11 -13.52 -5.16
C ASN A 207 -11.71 -15.01 -5.19
N THR A 208 -11.59 -15.55 -6.38
CA THR A 208 -11.28 -16.97 -6.66
C THR A 208 -10.37 -17.09 -7.87
N THR A 209 -10.00 -18.33 -8.26
CA THR A 209 -9.30 -18.57 -9.53
C THR A 209 -10.14 -18.04 -10.70
N PRO A 210 -9.60 -17.14 -11.55
CA PRO A 210 -10.29 -16.63 -12.72
C PRO A 210 -10.53 -17.74 -13.77
N ASP A 211 -11.68 -17.70 -14.42
CA ASP A 211 -12.07 -18.62 -15.50
C ASP A 211 -12.24 -17.93 -16.85
N LYS A 212 -12.01 -16.62 -16.91
CA LYS A 212 -12.21 -15.74 -18.08
C LYS A 212 -11.05 -14.76 -18.21
N VAL A 213 -10.99 -14.03 -19.32
CA VAL A 213 -10.13 -12.85 -19.50
C VAL A 213 -10.77 -11.65 -18.79
N TRP A 214 -9.97 -10.62 -18.46
CA TRP A 214 -10.44 -9.49 -17.65
C TRP A 214 -11.64 -8.75 -18.28
N GLN A 215 -11.75 -8.72 -19.64
CA GLN A 215 -12.85 -8.07 -20.37
C GLN A 215 -14.22 -8.71 -20.06
N ASP A 216 -14.24 -10.02 -19.79
CA ASP A 216 -15.48 -10.78 -19.57
C ASP A 216 -16.00 -10.63 -18.12
N TYR A 217 -15.29 -9.91 -17.26
CA TYR A 217 -15.73 -9.50 -15.93
C TYR A 217 -16.42 -8.13 -15.92
N GLU A 218 -16.57 -7.50 -17.11
CA GLU A 218 -17.30 -6.24 -17.23
C GLU A 218 -18.79 -6.45 -16.96
N ILE A 219 -19.36 -5.54 -16.18
CA ILE A 219 -20.77 -5.51 -15.80
C ILE A 219 -21.39 -4.17 -16.16
N ASP A 220 -22.73 -4.07 -16.11
CA ASP A 220 -23.41 -2.79 -16.21
C ASP A 220 -23.06 -1.89 -15.00
N CYS A 221 -22.78 -0.62 -15.26
CA CYS A 221 -22.47 0.39 -14.23
C CYS A 221 -23.74 0.96 -13.54
N SER A 222 -24.87 0.27 -13.61
CA SER A 222 -26.17 0.74 -13.05
C SER A 222 -26.18 0.82 -11.52
#